data_ffc80ce8da96cc9efa1413d81661e321
#
_entry.id   ffc80ce8da96cc9efa1413d81661e321
#
_cell.length_a   1.000
_cell.length_b   1.000
_cell.length_c   1.000
_cell.angle_alpha   90.00
_cell.angle_beta   90.00
_cell.angle_gamma   90.00
#
_symmetry.space_group_name_H-M   'P 1'
#
loop_
_entity.id
_entity.type
_entity.pdbx_description
1 polymer ?
#
loop_
_entity_poly.entity_id
_entity_poly.type
_entity_poly.pdbx_seq_one_letter_code
_entity_poly.pdbx_strand_id
1 'polypeptide(L)'
;MAILDTHFHIWDPATRDHAWLTGLPSLNRRFGIEDFEAVARDNDVTQAVLVQVLHDIEDTRGFLAIAASHEIVAGVVGWVPLESEHVAEEIAALRDLPGGQTLVAIRHLIQDEADATYASRPSVIAGVRSVAKAGLAYDLVIRAHQLPAATALARAVEDCRFVLDHGAKPPFFDADGLIAWERQVAELARLDHVACKLSGLVTEAGPTWRDIDVRRCFSHLIECFGTERVMFGSDWPVSSDVARYHEVRELCASALGDLSATERQAVWSENARRIYHLGRRT
;
A
#
# COMPACT_ATOMS: atom_id res chain seq x y z
N MET A 1 -3.99 14.20 16.81
CA MET A 1 -2.80 14.05 15.95
C MET A 1 -3.33 13.85 14.53
N ALA A 2 -2.89 14.64 13.56
CA ALA A 2 -3.35 14.50 12.18
C ALA A 2 -2.81 13.19 11.58
N ILE A 3 -3.70 12.37 11.02
CA ILE A 3 -3.38 11.09 10.41
C ILE A 3 -3.37 11.25 8.89
N LEU A 4 -2.34 10.72 8.25
CA LEU A 4 -2.27 10.49 6.82
C LEU A 4 -2.40 8.97 6.59
N ASP A 5 -3.55 8.54 6.06
CA ASP A 5 -3.79 7.14 5.71
C ASP A 5 -3.13 6.82 4.38
N THR A 6 -2.13 5.94 4.38
CA THR A 6 -1.36 5.64 3.15
C THR A 6 -1.96 4.56 2.28
N HIS A 7 -3.13 4.02 2.64
CA HIS A 7 -3.70 2.90 1.90
C HIS A 7 -5.21 2.81 2.07
N PHE A 8 -5.95 3.39 1.15
CA PHE A 8 -7.38 3.16 1.01
C PHE A 8 -7.76 2.94 -0.45
N HIS A 9 -8.94 2.37 -0.66
CA HIS A 9 -9.47 2.05 -1.97
C HIS A 9 -10.89 2.58 -2.15
N ILE A 10 -11.28 2.73 -3.40
CA ILE A 10 -12.66 2.91 -3.82
C ILE A 10 -12.92 2.06 -5.05
N TRP A 11 -14.14 1.61 -5.24
CA TRP A 11 -14.56 0.88 -6.43
C TRP A 11 -16.07 0.90 -6.61
N ASP A 12 -16.51 0.58 -7.84
CA ASP A 12 -17.91 0.38 -8.17
C ASP A 12 -18.06 -0.83 -9.10
N PRO A 13 -18.57 -1.98 -8.59
CA PRO A 13 -18.78 -3.17 -9.41
C PRO A 13 -19.78 -3.01 -10.54
N ALA A 14 -20.60 -1.95 -10.54
CA ALA A 14 -21.52 -1.64 -11.63
C ALA A 14 -20.82 -1.01 -12.84
N THR A 15 -19.62 -0.44 -12.65
CA THR A 15 -18.89 0.27 -13.71
C THR A 15 -17.71 -0.53 -14.27
N ARG A 16 -17.13 -1.45 -13.48
CA ARG A 16 -15.99 -2.30 -13.85
C ARG A 16 -16.11 -3.67 -13.23
N ASP A 17 -15.55 -4.68 -13.91
CA ASP A 17 -15.46 -6.03 -13.36
C ASP A 17 -14.39 -6.11 -12.26
N HIS A 18 -14.84 -6.55 -11.09
CA HIS A 18 -14.01 -6.78 -9.92
C HIS A 18 -14.09 -8.24 -9.52
N ALA A 19 -13.53 -9.13 -10.35
CA ALA A 19 -13.61 -10.58 -10.16
C ALA A 19 -13.14 -11.04 -8.76
N TRP A 20 -12.22 -10.29 -8.13
CA TRP A 20 -11.73 -10.55 -6.78
C TRP A 20 -12.80 -10.39 -5.68
N LEU A 21 -13.90 -9.69 -5.96
CA LEU A 21 -15.05 -9.56 -5.02
C LEU A 21 -15.91 -10.83 -4.96
N THR A 22 -15.65 -11.82 -5.81
CA THR A 22 -16.37 -13.11 -5.80
C THR A 22 -16.16 -13.79 -4.43
N GLY A 23 -17.25 -14.06 -3.73
CA GLY A 23 -17.19 -14.65 -2.39
C GLY A 23 -17.08 -13.65 -1.24
N LEU A 24 -17.04 -12.34 -1.52
CA LEU A 24 -16.97 -11.25 -0.53
C LEU A 24 -18.22 -10.36 -0.59
N PRO A 25 -19.40 -10.85 -0.18
CA PRO A 25 -20.67 -10.12 -0.37
C PRO A 25 -20.73 -8.77 0.35
N SER A 26 -20.05 -8.62 1.48
CA SER A 26 -19.93 -7.37 2.22
C SER A 26 -19.20 -6.27 1.46
N LEU A 27 -18.26 -6.66 0.59
CA LEU A 27 -17.44 -5.79 -0.23
C LEU A 27 -17.97 -5.65 -1.66
N ASN A 28 -18.87 -6.53 -2.11
CA ASN A 28 -19.43 -6.50 -3.48
C ASN A 28 -20.54 -5.45 -3.63
N ARG A 29 -20.17 -4.21 -3.40
CA ARG A 29 -21.00 -3.01 -3.58
C ARG A 29 -20.12 -1.83 -3.92
N ARG A 30 -20.71 -0.71 -4.30
CA ARG A 30 -19.99 0.55 -4.46
C ARG A 30 -19.43 1.04 -3.11
N PHE A 31 -18.16 1.46 -3.14
CA PHE A 31 -17.50 2.27 -2.13
C PHE A 31 -16.92 3.50 -2.82
N GLY A 32 -17.51 4.66 -2.60
CA GLY A 32 -17.11 5.92 -3.21
C GLY A 32 -16.19 6.75 -2.31
N ILE A 33 -15.69 7.84 -2.85
CA ILE A 33 -14.84 8.76 -2.09
C ILE A 33 -15.62 9.39 -0.91
N GLU A 34 -16.91 9.65 -1.09
CA GLU A 34 -17.78 10.17 -0.05
C GLU A 34 -17.94 9.23 1.16
N ASP A 35 -17.93 7.91 0.92
CA ASP A 35 -17.94 6.91 1.98
C ASP A 35 -16.64 6.98 2.79
N PHE A 36 -15.49 7.11 2.10
CA PHE A 36 -14.20 7.28 2.76
C PHE A 36 -14.10 8.59 3.53
N GLU A 37 -14.56 9.71 2.96
CA GLU A 37 -14.55 11.02 3.63
C GLU A 37 -15.34 11.01 4.95
N ALA A 38 -16.46 10.25 4.99
CA ALA A 38 -17.21 10.06 6.22
C ALA A 38 -16.40 9.31 7.28
N VAL A 39 -15.81 8.18 6.90
CA VAL A 39 -14.95 7.37 7.79
C VAL A 39 -13.71 8.15 8.24
N ALA A 40 -13.09 8.88 7.35
CA ALA A 40 -11.90 9.68 7.61
C ALA A 40 -12.16 10.76 8.66
N ARG A 41 -13.30 11.47 8.54
CA ARG A 41 -13.72 12.50 9.49
C ARG A 41 -13.89 11.94 10.91
N ASP A 42 -14.51 10.77 11.02
CA ASP A 42 -14.76 10.11 12.30
C ASP A 42 -13.49 9.56 12.96
N ASN A 43 -12.37 9.52 12.22
CA ASN A 43 -11.11 8.92 12.66
C ASN A 43 -9.88 9.88 12.62
N ASP A 44 -10.09 11.20 12.54
CA ASP A 44 -9.03 12.22 12.51
C ASP A 44 -8.06 12.10 11.32
N VAL A 45 -8.51 11.46 10.22
CA VAL A 45 -7.74 11.38 8.98
C VAL A 45 -7.89 12.66 8.21
N THR A 46 -6.78 13.33 7.97
CA THR A 46 -6.77 14.63 7.28
C THR A 46 -6.33 14.56 5.83
N GLN A 47 -5.57 13.53 5.47
CA GLN A 47 -5.10 13.24 4.12
C GLN A 47 -4.99 11.72 3.93
N ALA A 48 -5.07 11.26 2.68
CA ALA A 48 -4.92 9.85 2.36
C ALA A 48 -4.32 9.61 0.98
N VAL A 49 -3.81 8.39 0.77
CA VAL A 49 -3.30 7.89 -0.51
C VAL A 49 -4.29 6.88 -1.07
N LEU A 50 -4.88 7.21 -2.20
CA LEU A 50 -5.81 6.34 -2.93
C LEU A 50 -5.03 5.33 -3.77
N VAL A 51 -5.32 4.05 -3.57
CA VAL A 51 -4.55 2.96 -4.17
C VAL A 51 -5.40 2.16 -5.16
N GLN A 52 -4.84 1.86 -6.33
CA GLN A 52 -5.49 1.09 -7.39
C GLN A 52 -5.96 -0.30 -6.91
N VAL A 53 -6.99 -0.84 -7.54
CA VAL A 53 -7.56 -2.17 -7.26
C VAL A 53 -7.58 -3.10 -8.48
N LEU A 54 -7.29 -2.57 -9.66
CA LEU A 54 -7.31 -3.31 -10.93
C LEU A 54 -6.03 -3.08 -11.73
N HIS A 55 -5.68 -4.02 -12.58
CA HIS A 55 -4.69 -3.84 -13.65
C HIS A 55 -5.32 -3.10 -14.84
N ASP A 56 -5.77 -1.84 -14.59
CA ASP A 56 -6.46 -1.03 -15.58
C ASP A 56 -6.00 0.43 -15.50
N ILE A 57 -5.49 0.95 -16.61
CA ILE A 57 -5.01 2.33 -16.70
C ILE A 57 -6.16 3.34 -16.59
N GLU A 58 -7.36 2.96 -17.03
CA GLU A 58 -8.55 3.81 -16.91
C GLU A 58 -9.00 3.95 -15.45
N ASP A 59 -8.73 2.94 -14.60
CA ASP A 59 -8.93 3.05 -13.16
C ASP A 59 -7.99 4.12 -12.57
N THR A 60 -6.72 4.09 -12.95
CA THR A 60 -5.74 5.12 -12.57
C THR A 60 -6.18 6.53 -13.02
N ARG A 61 -6.67 6.69 -14.26
CA ARG A 61 -7.17 7.96 -14.79
C ARG A 61 -8.36 8.48 -13.96
N GLY A 62 -9.29 7.58 -13.60
CA GLY A 62 -10.42 7.89 -12.74
C GLY A 62 -9.98 8.37 -11.35
N PHE A 63 -8.98 7.73 -10.76
CA PHE A 63 -8.44 8.11 -9.45
C PHE A 63 -7.73 9.46 -9.47
N LEU A 64 -7.01 9.80 -10.53
CA LEU A 64 -6.42 11.12 -10.69
C LEU A 64 -7.51 12.22 -10.81
N ALA A 65 -8.59 11.97 -11.53
CA ALA A 65 -9.71 12.89 -11.62
C ALA A 65 -10.39 13.11 -10.25
N ILE A 66 -10.53 12.06 -9.43
CA ILE A 66 -11.04 12.17 -8.06
C ILE A 66 -10.07 12.99 -7.21
N ALA A 67 -8.77 12.73 -7.29
CA ALA A 67 -7.75 13.47 -6.54
C ALA A 67 -7.71 14.97 -6.92
N ALA A 68 -8.05 15.32 -8.17
CA ALA A 68 -8.19 16.71 -8.60
C ALA A 68 -9.33 17.46 -7.91
N SER A 69 -10.38 16.73 -7.45
CA SER A 69 -11.63 17.29 -6.93
C SER A 69 -11.80 17.12 -5.42
N HIS A 70 -11.03 16.23 -4.80
CA HIS A 70 -11.16 15.87 -3.37
C HIS A 70 -9.84 16.07 -2.64
N GLU A 71 -9.79 17.12 -1.81
CA GLU A 71 -8.57 17.53 -1.10
C GLU A 71 -8.00 16.48 -0.13
N ILE A 72 -8.83 15.56 0.34
CA ILE A 72 -8.39 14.47 1.22
C ILE A 72 -7.41 13.53 0.49
N VAL A 73 -7.51 13.40 -0.84
CA VAL A 73 -6.62 12.55 -1.64
C VAL A 73 -5.32 13.30 -1.89
N ALA A 74 -4.32 13.03 -1.06
CA ALA A 74 -2.99 13.65 -1.16
C ALA A 74 -2.09 12.98 -2.18
N GLY A 75 -2.35 11.72 -2.52
CA GLY A 75 -1.58 10.94 -3.48
C GLY A 75 -2.41 9.81 -4.08
N VAL A 76 -2.00 9.36 -5.25
CA VAL A 76 -2.57 8.22 -5.98
C VAL A 76 -1.45 7.22 -6.26
N VAL A 77 -1.68 5.97 -5.87
CA VAL A 77 -0.89 4.82 -6.33
C VAL A 77 -1.65 4.21 -7.50
N GLY A 78 -1.13 4.40 -8.70
CA GLY A 78 -1.76 3.96 -9.94
C GLY A 78 -1.19 2.65 -10.48
N TRP A 79 -1.65 2.27 -11.66
CA TRP A 79 -1.14 1.13 -12.42
C TRP A 79 -0.76 1.54 -13.84
N VAL A 80 0.30 0.92 -14.34
CA VAL A 80 0.72 0.94 -15.76
C VAL A 80 1.16 -0.47 -16.16
N PRO A 81 1.14 -0.85 -17.46
CA PRO A 81 1.57 -2.17 -17.93
C PRO A 81 3.10 -2.29 -17.85
N LEU A 82 3.65 -2.70 -16.70
CA LEU A 82 5.09 -2.71 -16.39
C LEU A 82 5.97 -3.45 -17.40
N GLU A 83 5.46 -4.49 -18.05
CA GLU A 83 6.20 -5.27 -19.04
C GLU A 83 6.18 -4.64 -20.45
N SER A 84 5.48 -3.49 -20.61
CA SER A 84 5.47 -2.73 -21.86
C SER A 84 6.75 -1.90 -22.04
N GLU A 85 7.18 -1.72 -23.30
CA GLU A 85 8.23 -0.77 -23.64
C GLU A 85 7.79 0.70 -23.51
N HIS A 86 6.49 0.97 -23.35
CA HIS A 86 5.88 2.30 -23.29
C HIS A 86 5.57 2.79 -21.87
N VAL A 87 6.13 2.16 -20.82
CA VAL A 87 5.88 2.55 -19.42
C VAL A 87 6.15 4.03 -19.16
N ALA A 88 7.22 4.57 -19.71
CA ALA A 88 7.60 5.97 -19.50
C ALA A 88 6.59 6.94 -20.13
N GLU A 89 6.12 6.63 -21.34
CA GLU A 89 5.11 7.40 -22.06
C GLU A 89 3.76 7.36 -21.35
N GLU A 90 3.35 6.20 -20.85
CA GLU A 90 2.12 6.05 -20.08
C GLU A 90 2.16 6.87 -18.79
N ILE A 91 3.27 6.83 -18.05
CA ILE A 91 3.43 7.65 -16.83
C ILE A 91 3.38 9.14 -17.19
N ALA A 92 4.03 9.58 -18.27
CA ALA A 92 3.99 10.96 -18.70
C ALA A 92 2.57 11.40 -19.06
N ALA A 93 1.84 10.57 -19.82
CA ALA A 93 0.45 10.83 -20.18
C ALA A 93 -0.47 10.92 -18.97
N LEU A 94 -0.29 10.07 -17.94
CA LEU A 94 -1.05 10.16 -16.68
C LEU A 94 -0.74 11.46 -15.93
N ARG A 95 0.50 11.93 -15.94
CA ARG A 95 0.91 13.16 -15.26
C ARG A 95 0.36 14.44 -15.91
N ASP A 96 0.08 14.39 -17.20
CA ASP A 96 -0.51 15.52 -17.94
C ASP A 96 -2.03 15.67 -17.68
N LEU A 97 -2.68 14.69 -17.05
CA LEU A 97 -4.10 14.75 -16.70
C LEU A 97 -4.38 15.69 -15.51
N PRO A 98 -5.62 16.20 -15.37
CA PRO A 98 -6.07 16.81 -14.13
C PRO A 98 -5.83 15.88 -12.94
N GLY A 99 -5.18 16.37 -11.89
CA GLY A 99 -4.76 15.55 -10.75
C GLY A 99 -3.49 14.74 -10.98
N GLY A 100 -2.88 14.76 -12.15
CA GLY A 100 -1.68 13.97 -12.49
C GLY A 100 -0.47 14.23 -11.58
N GLN A 101 -0.39 15.44 -10.99
CA GLN A 101 0.61 15.78 -9.96
C GLN A 101 0.46 14.98 -8.67
N THR A 102 -0.70 14.35 -8.43
CA THR A 102 -0.94 13.46 -7.29
C THR A 102 -0.51 12.02 -7.53
N LEU A 103 -0.08 11.65 -8.74
CA LEU A 103 0.50 10.32 -8.99
C LEU A 103 1.84 10.21 -8.25
N VAL A 104 1.90 9.41 -7.18
CA VAL A 104 3.06 9.30 -6.29
C VAL A 104 3.76 7.96 -6.38
N ALA A 105 3.04 6.92 -6.81
CA ALA A 105 3.60 5.58 -6.99
C ALA A 105 2.85 4.78 -8.06
N ILE A 106 3.48 3.71 -8.49
CA ILE A 106 2.88 2.67 -9.33
C ILE A 106 2.86 1.37 -8.52
N ARG A 107 1.81 0.57 -8.71
CA ARG A 107 1.65 -0.74 -8.11
C ARG A 107 1.12 -1.76 -9.13
N HIS A 108 1.65 -2.97 -9.09
CA HIS A 108 1.10 -4.14 -9.77
C HIS A 108 0.68 -5.18 -8.73
N LEU A 109 -0.46 -5.87 -8.93
CA LEU A 109 -0.95 -6.90 -8.00
C LEU A 109 -0.13 -8.19 -8.14
N ILE A 110 1.15 -8.14 -7.75
CA ILE A 110 2.08 -9.28 -7.85
C ILE A 110 1.56 -10.46 -7.03
N GLN A 111 0.82 -10.20 -5.95
CA GLN A 111 0.19 -11.21 -5.12
C GLN A 111 -0.71 -12.20 -5.89
N ASP A 112 -1.25 -11.79 -7.03
CA ASP A 112 -2.18 -12.56 -7.86
C ASP A 112 -1.49 -13.22 -9.05
N GLU A 113 -0.19 -12.99 -9.24
CA GLU A 113 0.63 -13.64 -10.25
C GLU A 113 0.90 -15.10 -9.87
N ALA A 114 0.62 -16.03 -10.82
CA ALA A 114 0.89 -17.45 -10.63
C ALA A 114 2.40 -17.76 -10.52
N ASP A 115 3.24 -16.92 -11.13
CA ASP A 115 4.69 -17.02 -11.09
C ASP A 115 5.23 -16.29 -9.86
N ALA A 116 5.66 -17.03 -8.86
CA ALA A 116 6.26 -16.46 -7.64
C ALA A 116 7.52 -15.62 -7.91
N THR A 117 8.14 -15.75 -9.09
CA THR A 117 9.33 -15.01 -9.49
C THR A 117 9.02 -13.81 -10.38
N TYR A 118 7.74 -13.47 -10.61
CA TYR A 118 7.28 -12.38 -11.47
C TYR A 118 8.05 -11.08 -11.24
N ALA A 119 8.23 -10.67 -9.98
CA ALA A 119 8.92 -9.42 -9.63
C ALA A 119 10.38 -9.37 -10.13
N SER A 120 11.02 -10.52 -10.33
CA SER A 120 12.43 -10.59 -10.80
C SER A 120 12.56 -10.77 -12.30
N ARG A 121 11.47 -10.74 -13.07
CA ARG A 121 11.52 -10.78 -14.54
C ARG A 121 12.24 -9.58 -15.10
N PRO A 122 13.10 -9.73 -16.12
CA PRO A 122 13.82 -8.60 -16.73
C PRO A 122 12.89 -7.49 -17.25
N SER A 123 11.73 -7.83 -17.81
CA SER A 123 10.72 -6.88 -18.27
C SER A 123 10.14 -6.05 -17.12
N VAL A 124 9.81 -6.68 -15.99
CA VAL A 124 9.31 -6.02 -14.79
C VAL A 124 10.37 -5.09 -14.19
N ILE A 125 11.64 -5.55 -14.09
CA ILE A 125 12.76 -4.73 -13.63
C ILE A 125 12.94 -3.50 -14.53
N ALA A 126 12.83 -3.65 -15.86
CA ALA A 126 12.90 -2.54 -16.81
C ALA A 126 11.75 -1.53 -16.60
N GLY A 127 10.52 -2.01 -16.40
CA GLY A 127 9.36 -1.17 -16.09
C GLY A 127 9.53 -0.39 -14.79
N VAL A 128 9.99 -1.06 -13.71
CA VAL A 128 10.24 -0.39 -12.41
C VAL A 128 11.38 0.64 -12.51
N ARG A 129 12.39 0.42 -13.35
CA ARG A 129 13.39 1.46 -13.65
C ARG A 129 12.77 2.69 -14.32
N SER A 130 11.76 2.51 -15.17
CA SER A 130 11.03 3.64 -15.77
C SER A 130 10.20 4.39 -14.72
N VAL A 131 9.60 3.67 -13.76
CA VAL A 131 8.92 4.26 -12.60
C VAL A 131 9.91 5.09 -11.75
N ALA A 132 11.08 4.55 -11.43
CA ALA A 132 12.13 5.24 -10.67
C ALA A 132 12.61 6.51 -11.39
N LYS A 133 12.89 6.44 -12.71
CA LYS A 133 13.28 7.59 -13.54
C LYS A 133 12.23 8.69 -13.57
N ALA A 134 10.95 8.32 -13.48
CA ALA A 134 9.86 9.26 -13.33
C ALA A 134 9.79 9.88 -11.92
N GLY A 135 10.65 9.48 -10.97
CA GLY A 135 10.66 9.97 -9.58
C GLY A 135 9.49 9.45 -8.74
N LEU A 136 8.79 8.40 -9.20
CA LEU A 136 7.71 7.74 -8.47
C LEU A 136 8.27 6.65 -7.54
N ALA A 137 7.50 6.31 -6.51
CA ALA A 137 7.72 5.10 -5.72
C ALA A 137 7.12 3.87 -6.45
N TYR A 138 7.52 2.68 -6.03
CA TYR A 138 6.92 1.44 -6.46
C TYR A 138 6.39 0.66 -5.26
N ASP A 139 5.06 0.48 -5.19
CA ASP A 139 4.42 -0.26 -4.11
C ASP A 139 4.42 -1.77 -4.41
N LEU A 140 4.89 -2.56 -3.45
CA LEU A 140 5.03 -4.01 -3.52
C LEU A 140 3.86 -4.68 -2.80
N VAL A 141 2.76 -4.99 -3.50
CA VAL A 141 1.72 -5.84 -2.96
C VAL A 141 2.01 -7.29 -3.34
N ILE A 142 2.52 -8.04 -2.38
CA ILE A 142 3.02 -9.40 -2.54
C ILE A 142 2.55 -10.29 -1.38
N ARG A 143 2.64 -11.61 -1.58
CA ARG A 143 2.51 -12.61 -0.51
C ARG A 143 3.88 -13.01 0.03
N ALA A 144 3.93 -13.57 1.22
CA ALA A 144 5.17 -13.98 1.90
C ALA A 144 6.12 -14.79 1.01
N HIS A 145 5.60 -15.75 0.23
CA HIS A 145 6.42 -16.60 -0.63
C HIS A 145 7.06 -15.86 -1.84
N GLN A 146 6.61 -14.64 -2.14
CA GLN A 146 7.16 -13.80 -3.22
C GLN A 146 8.25 -12.83 -2.72
N LEU A 147 8.51 -12.76 -1.41
CA LEU A 147 9.55 -11.90 -0.81
C LEU A 147 10.93 -12.06 -1.43
N PRO A 148 11.43 -13.28 -1.75
CA PRO A 148 12.74 -13.42 -2.40
C PRO A 148 12.84 -12.71 -3.74
N ALA A 149 11.81 -12.79 -4.58
CA ALA A 149 11.77 -12.13 -5.88
C ALA A 149 11.65 -10.60 -5.74
N ALA A 150 10.83 -10.12 -4.80
CA ALA A 150 10.71 -8.71 -4.48
C ALA A 150 12.03 -8.12 -3.94
N THR A 151 12.76 -8.86 -3.11
CA THR A 151 14.09 -8.47 -2.63
C THR A 151 15.10 -8.38 -3.77
N ALA A 152 15.04 -9.35 -4.72
CA ALA A 152 15.88 -9.31 -5.92
C ALA A 152 15.56 -8.08 -6.81
N LEU A 153 14.27 -7.76 -6.98
CA LEU A 153 13.85 -6.54 -7.70
C LEU A 153 14.39 -5.28 -7.02
N ALA A 154 14.22 -5.15 -5.70
CA ALA A 154 14.67 -3.98 -4.97
C ALA A 154 16.20 -3.80 -5.05
N ARG A 155 16.98 -4.89 -5.01
CA ARG A 155 18.43 -4.85 -5.26
C ARG A 155 18.81 -4.48 -6.69
N ALA A 156 17.97 -4.84 -7.67
CA ALA A 156 18.25 -4.54 -9.07
C ALA A 156 17.93 -3.09 -9.47
N VAL A 157 17.13 -2.36 -8.65
CA VAL A 157 16.68 -1.00 -8.93
C VAL A 157 16.85 -0.14 -7.67
N GLU A 158 18.09 0.08 -7.24
CA GLU A 158 18.43 0.77 -5.98
C GLU A 158 18.03 2.27 -5.97
N ASP A 159 17.83 2.87 -7.12
CA ASP A 159 17.35 4.25 -7.28
C ASP A 159 15.83 4.39 -7.18
N CYS A 160 15.09 3.29 -7.07
CA CYS A 160 13.65 3.29 -6.82
C CYS A 160 13.35 3.32 -5.31
N ARG A 161 12.38 4.12 -4.88
CA ARG A 161 11.78 3.99 -3.56
C ARG A 161 10.72 2.89 -3.60
N PHE A 162 10.91 1.86 -2.80
CA PHE A 162 9.93 0.78 -2.66
C PHE A 162 9.09 0.95 -1.41
N VAL A 163 7.84 0.55 -1.48
CA VAL A 163 6.92 0.51 -0.33
C VAL A 163 6.28 -0.88 -0.27
N LEU A 164 6.58 -1.63 0.79
CA LEU A 164 6.00 -2.94 1.02
C LEU A 164 4.59 -2.79 1.57
N ASP A 165 3.58 -3.19 0.82
CA ASP A 165 2.19 -3.21 1.26
C ASP A 165 1.95 -4.37 2.24
N HIS A 166 1.21 -4.12 3.32
CA HIS A 166 0.69 -5.13 4.26
C HIS A 166 1.77 -6.06 4.83
N GLY A 167 3.03 -5.56 4.93
CA GLY A 167 4.16 -6.37 5.40
C GLY A 167 4.36 -7.67 4.62
N ALA A 168 4.00 -7.74 3.34
CA ALA A 168 4.01 -8.96 2.52
C ALA A 168 3.06 -10.05 3.02
N LYS A 169 1.97 -9.70 3.72
CA LYS A 169 0.89 -10.61 4.09
C LYS A 169 1.39 -11.84 4.88
N PRO A 170 1.67 -11.67 6.18
CA PRO A 170 2.16 -12.76 7.03
C PRO A 170 1.20 -13.96 7.00
N PRO A 171 1.70 -15.19 6.86
CA PRO A 171 0.87 -16.40 6.82
C PRO A 171 0.49 -16.85 8.23
N PHE A 172 -0.45 -16.18 8.87
CA PHE A 172 -0.84 -16.37 10.27
C PHE A 172 -1.20 -17.79 10.67
N PHE A 173 -1.63 -18.63 9.71
CA PHE A 173 -2.07 -20.02 9.97
C PHE A 173 -1.03 -21.07 9.59
N ASP A 174 0.18 -20.64 9.23
CA ASP A 174 1.33 -21.48 8.92
C ASP A 174 2.53 -21.06 9.78
N ALA A 175 2.82 -21.81 10.83
CA ALA A 175 3.87 -21.48 11.78
C ALA A 175 5.27 -21.44 11.15
N ASP A 176 5.58 -22.40 10.27
CA ASP A 176 6.87 -22.45 9.57
C ASP A 176 6.97 -21.33 8.53
N GLY A 177 5.86 -21.05 7.83
CA GLY A 177 5.74 -19.93 6.92
C GLY A 177 5.92 -18.58 7.63
N LEU A 178 5.38 -18.42 8.84
CA LEU A 178 5.54 -17.21 9.62
C LEU A 178 7.00 -16.97 10.05
N ILE A 179 7.71 -18.01 10.47
CA ILE A 179 9.15 -17.94 10.78
C ILE A 179 9.96 -17.56 9.53
N ALA A 180 9.61 -18.16 8.37
CA ALA A 180 10.26 -17.83 7.11
C ALA A 180 9.97 -16.38 6.68
N TRP A 181 8.74 -15.89 6.87
CA TRP A 181 8.34 -14.52 6.62
C TRP A 181 9.13 -13.52 7.47
N GLU A 182 9.22 -13.74 8.79
CA GLU A 182 9.99 -12.89 9.71
C GLU A 182 11.43 -12.68 9.20
N ARG A 183 12.10 -13.78 8.82
CA ARG A 183 13.47 -13.72 8.30
C ARG A 183 13.57 -12.98 6.95
N GLN A 184 12.66 -13.24 6.03
CA GLN A 184 12.69 -12.66 4.68
C GLN A 184 12.33 -11.18 4.67
N VAL A 185 11.40 -10.76 5.52
CA VAL A 185 11.08 -9.34 5.73
C VAL A 185 12.29 -8.61 6.31
N ALA A 186 12.96 -9.19 7.31
CA ALA A 186 14.19 -8.63 7.87
C ALA A 186 15.30 -8.49 6.80
N GLU A 187 15.38 -9.41 5.84
CA GLU A 187 16.33 -9.30 4.72
C GLU A 187 15.98 -8.15 3.77
N LEU A 188 14.70 -8.00 3.39
CA LEU A 188 14.24 -6.89 2.55
C LEU A 188 14.44 -5.54 3.25
N ALA A 189 14.17 -5.47 4.55
CA ALA A 189 14.30 -4.25 5.35
C ALA A 189 15.74 -3.72 5.48
N ARG A 190 16.77 -4.52 5.17
CA ARG A 190 18.18 -4.07 5.10
C ARG A 190 18.44 -3.10 3.94
N LEU A 191 17.52 -3.02 2.98
CA LEU A 191 17.61 -2.10 1.86
C LEU A 191 16.99 -0.76 2.30
N ASP A 192 17.81 0.28 2.46
CA ASP A 192 17.40 1.57 3.03
C ASP A 192 16.36 2.32 2.19
N HIS A 193 16.26 2.01 0.90
CA HIS A 193 15.28 2.58 -0.03
C HIS A 193 13.93 1.82 -0.02
N VAL A 194 13.74 0.86 0.90
CA VAL A 194 12.48 0.14 1.10
C VAL A 194 11.82 0.60 2.40
N ALA A 195 10.55 0.99 2.29
CA ALA A 195 9.66 1.31 3.41
C ALA A 195 8.53 0.28 3.51
N CYS A 196 7.73 0.31 4.58
CA CYS A 196 6.65 -0.65 4.79
C CYS A 196 5.38 0.04 5.30
N LYS A 197 4.22 -0.39 4.81
CA LYS A 197 2.92 -0.01 5.36
C LYS A 197 2.48 -0.96 6.47
N LEU A 198 2.14 -0.39 7.60
CA LEU A 198 1.45 -1.07 8.71
C LEU A 198 -0.06 -1.09 8.38
N SER A 199 -0.48 -2.01 7.53
CA SER A 199 -1.82 -2.07 6.95
C SER A 199 -2.22 -3.52 6.62
N GLY A 200 -3.51 -3.80 6.39
CA GLY A 200 -4.02 -5.05 5.81
C GLY A 200 -3.88 -6.32 6.66
N LEU A 201 -3.17 -6.30 7.79
CA LEU A 201 -2.87 -7.51 8.56
C LEU A 201 -4.13 -8.14 9.20
N VAL A 202 -5.12 -7.34 9.55
CA VAL A 202 -6.40 -7.87 10.07
C VAL A 202 -7.15 -8.67 8.99
N THR A 203 -7.05 -8.24 7.73
CA THR A 203 -7.63 -8.94 6.58
C THR A 203 -6.99 -10.31 6.39
N GLU A 204 -5.67 -10.38 6.46
CA GLU A 204 -4.92 -11.63 6.33
C GLU A 204 -5.15 -12.60 7.52
N ALA A 205 -5.38 -12.06 8.72
CA ALA A 205 -5.74 -12.83 9.90
C ALA A 205 -7.22 -13.29 9.88
N GLY A 206 -8.06 -12.65 9.04
CA GLY A 206 -9.45 -13.03 8.83
C GLY A 206 -10.39 -12.72 10.02
N PRO A 207 -11.59 -13.30 10.06
CA PRO A 207 -12.63 -12.96 11.06
C PRO A 207 -12.22 -13.18 12.51
N THR A 208 -11.25 -14.06 12.76
CA THR A 208 -10.72 -14.38 14.09
C THR A 208 -9.47 -13.56 14.45
N TRP A 209 -9.20 -12.47 13.76
CA TRP A 209 -7.99 -11.66 13.96
C TRP A 209 -7.76 -11.22 15.43
N ARG A 210 -8.83 -11.10 16.21
CA ARG A 210 -8.73 -10.75 17.65
C ARG A 210 -8.13 -11.86 18.51
N ASP A 211 -8.17 -13.11 18.05
CA ASP A 211 -7.60 -14.27 18.71
C ASP A 211 -6.15 -14.54 18.26
N ILE A 212 -5.67 -13.78 17.28
CA ILE A 212 -4.34 -13.90 16.68
C ILE A 212 -3.51 -12.69 17.13
N ASP A 213 -2.24 -12.91 17.47
CA ASP A 213 -1.34 -11.82 17.84
C ASP A 213 -0.85 -11.04 16.60
N VAL A 214 -1.79 -10.34 15.95
CA VAL A 214 -1.51 -9.47 14.79
C VAL A 214 -0.55 -8.33 15.18
N ARG A 215 -0.64 -7.84 16.43
CA ARG A 215 0.23 -6.80 16.96
C ARG A 215 1.70 -7.21 16.90
N ARG A 216 2.03 -8.49 17.16
CA ARG A 216 3.40 -9.01 17.06
C ARG A 216 3.99 -8.78 15.66
N CYS A 217 3.19 -9.00 14.60
CA CYS A 217 3.67 -8.76 13.25
C CYS A 217 3.93 -7.27 12.99
N PHE A 218 3.08 -6.36 13.48
CA PHE A 218 3.38 -4.93 13.40
C PHE A 218 4.66 -4.57 14.16
N SER A 219 4.86 -5.10 15.37
CA SER A 219 6.07 -4.86 16.15
C SER A 219 7.32 -5.35 15.40
N HIS A 220 7.25 -6.55 14.80
CA HIS A 220 8.34 -7.09 13.99
C HIS A 220 8.67 -6.21 12.77
N LEU A 221 7.64 -5.69 12.07
CA LEU A 221 7.85 -4.75 10.96
C LEU A 221 8.52 -3.46 11.42
N ILE A 222 8.10 -2.91 12.58
CA ILE A 222 8.72 -1.71 13.17
C ILE A 222 10.18 -1.98 13.56
N GLU A 223 10.48 -3.14 14.15
CA GLU A 223 11.84 -3.54 14.50
C GLU A 223 12.73 -3.67 13.26
N CYS A 224 12.22 -4.25 12.17
CA CYS A 224 12.98 -4.45 10.93
C CYS A 224 13.24 -3.17 10.15
N PHE A 225 12.20 -2.35 9.93
CA PHE A 225 12.28 -1.15 9.09
C PHE A 225 12.68 0.11 9.87
N GLY A 226 12.58 0.08 11.20
CA GLY A 226 12.72 1.27 12.03
C GLY A 226 11.52 2.22 11.92
N THR A 227 11.42 3.13 12.89
CA THR A 227 10.29 4.07 13.00
C THR A 227 10.21 5.08 11.84
N GLU A 228 11.31 5.25 11.09
CA GLU A 228 11.41 6.21 9.99
C GLU A 228 10.94 5.65 8.63
N ARG A 229 10.81 4.31 8.51
CA ARG A 229 10.44 3.67 7.24
C ARG A 229 9.16 2.85 7.32
N VAL A 230 8.37 3.04 8.39
CA VAL A 230 7.02 2.48 8.50
C VAL A 230 5.97 3.58 8.46
N MET A 231 4.80 3.30 7.90
CA MET A 231 3.70 4.24 7.80
C MET A 231 2.35 3.53 7.96
N PHE A 232 1.38 4.21 8.57
CA PHE A 232 0.03 3.70 8.76
C PHE A 232 -0.74 3.65 7.44
N GLY A 233 -1.54 2.60 7.25
CA GLY A 233 -2.57 2.47 6.22
C GLY A 233 -3.74 1.65 6.74
N SER A 234 -4.97 2.07 6.44
CA SER A 234 -6.17 1.39 6.92
C SER A 234 -6.51 0.13 6.14
N ASP A 235 -6.17 0.13 4.87
CA ASP A 235 -6.67 -0.85 3.87
C ASP A 235 -8.21 -0.83 3.76
N TRP A 236 -8.82 0.34 4.04
CA TRP A 236 -10.27 0.53 3.87
C TRP A 236 -10.63 0.58 2.37
N PRO A 237 -11.73 0.00 1.93
CA PRO A 237 -12.73 -0.73 2.69
C PRO A 237 -12.46 -2.24 2.77
N VAL A 238 -11.35 -2.76 2.23
CA VAL A 238 -11.02 -4.19 2.27
C VAL A 238 -11.01 -4.70 3.71
N SER A 239 -10.35 -3.97 4.61
CA SER A 239 -10.31 -4.30 6.05
C SER A 239 -11.70 -4.31 6.71
N SER A 240 -12.70 -3.63 6.14
CA SER A 240 -14.04 -3.53 6.72
C SER A 240 -14.84 -4.84 6.67
N ASP A 241 -14.36 -5.83 5.93
CA ASP A 241 -14.93 -7.18 5.95
C ASP A 241 -14.77 -7.86 7.32
N VAL A 242 -13.71 -7.52 8.06
CA VAL A 242 -13.36 -8.19 9.33
C VAL A 242 -13.19 -7.24 10.52
N ALA A 243 -12.90 -5.95 10.28
CA ALA A 243 -12.62 -4.97 11.33
C ALA A 243 -13.13 -3.58 10.94
N ARG A 244 -13.59 -2.80 11.91
CA ARG A 244 -13.93 -1.39 11.70
C ARG A 244 -12.65 -0.56 11.58
N TYR A 245 -12.72 0.59 10.89
CA TYR A 245 -11.58 1.48 10.70
C TYR A 245 -10.86 1.84 12.01
N HIS A 246 -11.61 2.25 13.05
CA HIS A 246 -11.02 2.60 14.35
C HIS A 246 -10.28 1.43 14.99
N GLU A 247 -10.76 0.17 14.82
CA GLU A 247 -10.11 -1.02 15.36
C GLU A 247 -8.73 -1.26 14.69
N VAL A 248 -8.64 -1.06 13.37
CA VAL A 248 -7.36 -1.13 12.62
C VAL A 248 -6.41 -0.04 13.13
N ARG A 249 -6.89 1.19 13.31
CA ARG A 249 -6.11 2.30 13.86
C ARG A 249 -5.63 2.02 15.28
N GLU A 250 -6.50 1.52 16.16
CA GLU A 250 -6.16 1.19 17.55
C GLU A 250 -5.15 0.05 17.64
N LEU A 251 -5.28 -0.97 16.78
CA LEU A 251 -4.30 -2.06 16.69
C LEU A 251 -2.92 -1.52 16.31
N CYS A 252 -2.84 -0.66 15.29
CA CYS A 252 -1.59 0.00 14.93
C CYS A 252 -1.07 0.87 16.08
N ALA A 253 -1.91 1.69 16.72
CA ALA A 253 -1.55 2.51 17.85
C ALA A 253 -0.98 1.68 19.03
N SER A 254 -1.53 0.49 19.27
CA SER A 254 -1.04 -0.42 20.32
C SER A 254 0.39 -0.94 20.04
N ALA A 255 0.74 -1.13 18.77
CA ALA A 255 2.10 -1.52 18.38
C ALA A 255 3.10 -0.36 18.48
N LEU A 256 2.61 0.89 18.43
CA LEU A 256 3.42 2.10 18.58
C LEU A 256 3.54 2.59 20.04
N GLY A 257 2.98 1.85 21.02
CA GLY A 257 2.80 2.33 22.40
C GLY A 257 4.08 2.80 23.09
N ASP A 258 5.19 2.11 22.85
CA ASP A 258 6.49 2.37 23.51
C ASP A 258 7.33 3.45 22.79
N LEU A 259 6.86 3.95 21.65
CA LEU A 259 7.57 4.96 20.86
C LEU A 259 7.35 6.38 21.44
N SER A 260 8.32 7.25 21.22
CA SER A 260 8.19 8.69 21.53
C SER A 260 7.08 9.35 20.71
N ALA A 261 6.62 10.52 21.14
CA ALA A 261 5.60 11.29 20.40
C ALA A 261 6.06 11.65 18.97
N THR A 262 7.36 11.93 18.80
CA THR A 262 7.94 12.25 17.49
C THR A 262 7.95 11.04 16.55
N GLU A 263 8.34 9.87 17.06
CA GLU A 263 8.32 8.62 16.27
C GLU A 263 6.90 8.23 15.90
N ARG A 264 5.94 8.33 16.84
CA ARG A 264 4.52 8.09 16.51
C ARG A 264 4.02 9.04 15.42
N GLN A 265 4.37 10.34 15.51
CA GLN A 265 4.00 11.32 14.49
C GLN A 265 4.62 10.97 13.13
N ALA A 266 5.86 10.47 13.10
CA ALA A 266 6.52 10.01 11.89
C ALA A 266 5.70 8.90 11.22
N VAL A 267 5.30 7.87 11.96
CA VAL A 267 4.50 6.75 11.44
C VAL A 267 3.11 7.19 10.99
N TRP A 268 2.44 8.08 11.73
CA TRP A 268 1.09 8.53 11.40
C TRP A 268 1.03 9.50 10.21
N SER A 269 2.12 10.19 9.85
CA SER A 269 2.04 11.17 8.76
C SER A 269 3.37 11.51 8.09
N GLU A 270 4.45 11.82 8.83
CA GLU A 270 5.61 12.45 8.23
C GLU A 270 6.42 11.52 7.32
N ASN A 271 6.47 10.23 7.65
CA ASN A 271 7.11 9.22 6.79
C ASN A 271 6.43 9.14 5.42
N ALA A 272 5.10 9.10 5.40
CA ALA A 272 4.33 9.09 4.16
C ALA A 272 4.63 10.32 3.29
N ARG A 273 4.69 11.51 3.90
CA ARG A 273 5.04 12.75 3.20
C ARG A 273 6.40 12.68 2.55
N ARG A 274 7.39 12.18 3.27
CA ARG A 274 8.77 12.04 2.80
C ARG A 274 8.89 10.96 1.73
N ILE A 275 8.30 9.78 1.96
CA ILE A 275 8.44 8.61 1.09
C ILE A 275 7.72 8.82 -0.25
N TYR A 276 6.50 9.35 -0.21
CA TYR A 276 5.71 9.63 -1.41
C TYR A 276 5.87 11.05 -1.96
N HIS A 277 6.76 11.88 -1.36
CA HIS A 277 6.97 13.29 -1.73
C HIS A 277 5.68 14.11 -1.72
N LEU A 278 4.81 13.86 -0.75
CA LEU A 278 3.54 14.59 -0.63
C LEU A 278 3.79 16.03 -0.16
N GLY A 279 3.19 17.00 -0.86
CA GLY A 279 3.25 18.40 -0.47
C GLY A 279 2.61 18.63 0.91
N ARG A 280 3.17 19.55 1.72
CA ARG A 280 2.44 20.09 2.88
C ARG A 280 1.35 20.99 2.34
N ARG A 281 0.09 20.63 2.55
CA ARG A 281 -0.99 21.59 2.38
C ARG A 281 -0.96 22.55 3.58
N THR A 282 -0.83 23.84 3.27
CA THR A 282 -0.88 24.97 4.24
C THR A 282 -2.33 25.23 4.63
#